data_10ab4e3b69e01791f04f85222f167f28
#
_entry.id   10ab4e3b69e01791f04f85222f167f28
#
_cell.length_a   1.000
_cell.length_b   1.000
_cell.length_c   1.000
_cell.angle_alpha   90.00
_cell.angle_beta   90.00
_cell.angle_gamma   90.00
#
_symmetry.space_group_name_H-M   'P 1'
#
loop_
_entity.id
_entity.type
_entity.pdbx_description
1 polymer ?
#
loop_
_entity_poly.entity_id
_entity_poly.type
_entity_poly.pdbx_seq_one_letter_code
_entity_poly.pdbx_strand_id
1 'polypeptide(L)'
;LQEFFELHSIYACTKEQVEAIKTEEKKIEEAFPGGPPCLNKLASIGFGQGSRNNALFNIAVYYKQSSPDTWEDKIVEANLKYMEPALSNSEVQQLIKSVNRKGYDKYRCKDSPINAVCQSGLCRTKRFGVGFGEEEMPMLGSLTKYASKPPEWFLDVDKKRIQLKSEQLYSPQLFALACLDQANLVVPVPKPKDWKQHFLK
;
A
#
# COMPACT_ATOMS: atom_id res chain seq x y z
N LEU A 1 11.58 43.24 -0.45
CA LEU A 1 10.33 42.62 -0.95
C LEU A 1 10.43 42.34 -2.45
N GLN A 2 10.97 43.30 -3.25
CA GLN A 2 11.11 43.15 -4.70
C GLN A 2 12.15 42.06 -5.05
N GLU A 3 13.29 42.02 -4.38
CA GLU A 3 14.30 40.97 -4.52
C GLU A 3 13.77 39.58 -4.14
N PHE A 4 12.91 39.50 -3.15
CA PHE A 4 12.26 38.25 -2.76
C PHE A 4 11.34 37.72 -3.86
N PHE A 5 10.57 38.57 -4.51
CA PHE A 5 9.71 38.20 -5.63
C PHE A 5 10.48 37.83 -6.88
N GLU A 6 11.60 38.49 -7.16
CA GLU A 6 12.50 38.16 -8.28
C GLU A 6 13.14 36.78 -8.08
N LEU A 7 13.61 36.47 -6.87
CA LEU A 7 14.18 35.15 -6.55
C LEU A 7 13.13 34.02 -6.66
N HIS A 8 11.90 34.27 -6.26
CA HIS A 8 10.82 33.28 -6.37
C HIS A 8 10.24 33.14 -7.78
N SER A 9 10.33 34.19 -8.62
CA SER A 9 9.88 34.12 -10.01
C SER A 9 10.73 33.16 -10.86
N ILE A 10 12.02 33.00 -10.48
CA ILE A 10 12.95 32.07 -11.16
C ILE A 10 12.54 30.59 -10.95
N TYR A 11 11.82 30.28 -9.85
CA TYR A 11 11.37 28.93 -9.52
C TYR A 11 9.88 28.71 -9.74
N ALA A 12 9.14 29.73 -10.17
CA ALA A 12 7.73 29.60 -10.50
C ALA A 12 7.58 28.94 -11.87
N CYS A 13 7.40 27.64 -11.90
CA CYS A 13 6.91 26.95 -13.10
C CYS A 13 5.53 27.49 -13.45
N THR A 14 5.33 27.90 -14.71
CA THR A 14 4.00 28.25 -15.22
C THR A 14 3.10 27.00 -15.21
N LYS A 15 1.77 27.19 -15.13
CA LYS A 15 0.82 26.08 -15.23
C LYS A 15 1.11 25.21 -16.46
N GLU A 16 1.44 25.81 -17.58
CA GLU A 16 1.78 25.14 -18.84
C GLU A 16 3.06 24.31 -18.73
N GLN A 17 4.08 24.78 -18.01
CA GLN A 17 5.30 24.01 -17.74
C GLN A 17 5.02 22.83 -16.83
N VAL A 18 4.17 22.99 -15.81
CA VAL A 18 3.76 21.90 -14.92
C VAL A 18 2.88 20.87 -15.67
N GLU A 19 2.02 21.32 -16.57
CA GLU A 19 1.22 20.43 -17.42
C GLU A 19 2.09 19.72 -18.47
N ALA A 20 3.09 20.40 -19.06
CA ALA A 20 4.07 19.80 -19.95
C ALA A 20 4.91 18.72 -19.23
N ILE A 21 5.38 18.99 -18.01
CA ILE A 21 6.09 17.99 -17.20
C ILE A 21 5.20 16.79 -16.87
N LYS A 22 3.91 17.00 -16.58
CA LYS A 22 2.95 15.90 -16.37
C LYS A 22 2.68 15.09 -17.64
N THR A 23 2.77 15.71 -18.81
CA THR A 23 2.56 15.03 -20.11
C THR A 23 3.80 14.25 -20.53
N GLU A 24 5.00 14.63 -20.08
CA GLU A 24 6.25 13.91 -20.31
C GLU A 24 6.53 12.78 -19.31
N GLU A 25 5.72 12.60 -18.27
CA GLU A 25 5.68 11.33 -17.56
C GLU A 25 5.25 10.27 -18.58
N LYS A 26 6.22 9.74 -19.33
CA LYS A 26 6.07 8.50 -20.08
C LYS A 26 5.34 7.56 -19.15
N LYS A 27 4.12 7.15 -19.51
CA LYS A 27 3.45 6.01 -18.88
C LYS A 27 4.42 4.84 -19.00
N ILE A 28 5.28 4.67 -18.01
CA ILE A 28 6.07 3.46 -17.86
C ILE A 28 5.00 2.40 -17.70
N GLU A 29 4.85 1.57 -18.71
CA GLU A 29 3.89 0.48 -18.70
C GLU A 29 4.28 -0.40 -17.53
N GLU A 30 3.53 -0.30 -16.42
CA GLU A 30 3.83 -1.04 -15.22
C GLU A 30 3.73 -2.53 -15.54
N ALA A 31 4.80 -3.28 -15.35
CA ALA A 31 4.83 -4.73 -15.58
C ALA A 31 3.76 -5.44 -14.70
N PHE A 32 3.49 -4.85 -13.54
CA PHE A 32 2.50 -5.30 -12.55
C PHE A 32 1.59 -4.14 -12.16
N PRO A 33 0.56 -3.80 -12.96
CA PRO A 33 -0.32 -2.65 -12.73
C PRO A 33 -1.01 -2.70 -11.37
N GLY A 34 -0.87 -1.63 -10.59
CA GLY A 34 -1.41 -1.56 -9.24
C GLY A 34 -0.77 -2.52 -8.23
N GLY A 35 0.30 -3.19 -8.62
CA GLY A 35 1.07 -4.10 -7.77
C GLY A 35 2.17 -3.42 -6.96
N PRO A 36 2.94 -4.20 -6.18
CA PRO A 36 4.04 -3.69 -5.39
C PRO A 36 5.09 -2.95 -6.24
N PRO A 37 5.53 -1.73 -5.83
CA PRO A 37 6.55 -0.96 -6.56
C PRO A 37 7.87 -1.71 -6.72
N CYS A 38 8.23 -2.56 -5.75
CA CYS A 38 9.43 -3.38 -5.81
C CYS A 38 9.39 -4.39 -6.96
N LEU A 39 8.25 -5.00 -7.27
CA LEU A 39 8.10 -5.92 -8.39
C LEU A 39 8.26 -5.19 -9.73
N ASN A 40 7.63 -4.02 -9.89
CA ASN A 40 7.79 -3.20 -11.08
C ASN A 40 9.25 -2.78 -11.31
N LYS A 41 9.93 -2.35 -10.24
CA LYS A 41 11.34 -1.98 -10.30
C LYS A 41 12.23 -3.18 -10.66
N LEU A 42 12.01 -4.34 -10.05
CA LEU A 42 12.80 -5.54 -10.32
C LEU A 42 12.52 -6.11 -11.72
N ALA A 43 11.30 -5.99 -12.23
CA ALA A 43 10.97 -6.39 -13.60
C ALA A 43 11.75 -5.59 -14.66
N SER A 44 12.11 -4.34 -14.38
CA SER A 44 12.91 -3.51 -15.29
C SER A 44 14.42 -3.76 -15.19
N ILE A 45 14.90 -4.28 -14.04
CA ILE A 45 16.33 -4.53 -13.80
C ILE A 45 16.69 -6.01 -14.12
N GLY A 46 15.72 -6.90 -13.99
CA GLY A 46 15.90 -8.35 -14.03
C GLY A 46 16.04 -8.98 -12.64
N PHE A 47 15.78 -10.29 -12.56
CA PHE A 47 15.87 -11.04 -11.33
C PHE A 47 17.14 -11.92 -11.36
N GLY A 48 18.09 -11.58 -10.50
CA GLY A 48 19.40 -12.25 -10.45
C GLY A 48 19.31 -13.71 -10.03
N GLN A 49 20.33 -14.47 -10.46
CA GLN A 49 20.49 -15.88 -10.09
C GLN A 49 20.55 -16.04 -8.57
N GLY A 50 19.89 -17.06 -8.01
CA GLY A 50 19.76 -17.27 -6.55
C GLY A 50 18.52 -16.61 -5.92
N SER A 51 17.94 -15.57 -6.54
CA SER A 51 16.74 -14.89 -6.03
C SER A 51 15.48 -15.22 -6.82
N ARG A 52 15.57 -15.94 -7.92
CA ARG A 52 14.49 -16.23 -8.89
C ARG A 52 13.26 -16.89 -8.26
N ASN A 53 13.48 -17.90 -7.41
CA ASN A 53 12.37 -18.62 -6.78
C ASN A 53 11.54 -17.67 -5.87
N ASN A 54 12.21 -16.87 -5.04
CA ASN A 54 11.53 -15.90 -4.19
C ASN A 54 10.87 -14.76 -5.00
N ALA A 55 11.52 -14.32 -6.06
CA ALA A 55 10.96 -13.33 -6.98
C ALA A 55 9.68 -13.85 -7.63
N LEU A 56 9.73 -15.06 -8.21
CA LEU A 56 8.56 -15.67 -8.86
C LEU A 56 7.44 -15.97 -7.84
N PHE A 57 7.77 -16.30 -6.59
CA PHE A 57 6.81 -16.45 -5.52
C PHE A 57 6.03 -15.14 -5.28
N ASN A 58 6.71 -14.01 -5.20
CA ASN A 58 6.06 -12.71 -5.00
C ASN A 58 5.23 -12.28 -6.21
N ILE A 59 5.66 -12.61 -7.42
CA ILE A 59 4.88 -12.42 -8.65
C ILE A 59 3.62 -13.30 -8.63
N ALA A 60 3.73 -14.53 -8.13
CA ALA A 60 2.58 -15.43 -7.99
C ALA A 60 1.54 -14.88 -7.00
N VAL A 61 1.98 -14.34 -5.87
CA VAL A 61 1.09 -13.66 -4.91
C VAL A 61 0.35 -12.51 -5.59
N TYR A 62 1.06 -11.68 -6.36
CA TYR A 62 0.45 -10.60 -7.12
C TYR A 62 -0.61 -11.10 -8.11
N TYR A 63 -0.29 -12.10 -8.95
CA TYR A 63 -1.26 -12.61 -9.93
C TYR A 63 -2.43 -13.32 -9.27
N LYS A 64 -2.23 -14.01 -8.16
CA LYS A 64 -3.32 -14.61 -7.38
C LYS A 64 -4.33 -13.57 -6.87
N GLN A 65 -3.85 -12.35 -6.54
CA GLN A 65 -4.70 -11.24 -6.13
C GLN A 65 -5.33 -10.48 -7.30
N SER A 66 -4.58 -10.28 -8.39
CA SER A 66 -5.01 -9.47 -9.54
C SER A 66 -5.79 -10.24 -10.59
N SER A 67 -5.58 -11.53 -10.70
CA SER A 67 -6.16 -12.41 -11.74
C SER A 67 -6.36 -13.83 -11.19
N PRO A 68 -7.25 -14.04 -10.21
CA PRO A 68 -7.36 -15.29 -9.47
C PRO A 68 -7.68 -16.51 -10.34
N ASP A 69 -8.37 -16.31 -11.46
CA ASP A 69 -8.80 -17.41 -12.34
C ASP A 69 -7.68 -17.90 -13.29
N THR A 70 -6.69 -17.04 -13.59
CA THR A 70 -5.64 -17.30 -14.61
C THR A 70 -4.22 -17.13 -14.07
N TRP A 71 -4.06 -17.01 -12.76
CA TRP A 71 -2.76 -16.70 -12.15
C TRP A 71 -1.71 -17.79 -12.38
N GLU A 72 -2.12 -19.06 -12.48
CA GLU A 72 -1.19 -20.18 -12.70
C GLU A 72 -0.56 -20.12 -14.09
N ASP A 73 -1.35 -19.80 -15.13
CA ASP A 73 -0.83 -19.62 -16.49
C ASP A 73 0.10 -18.41 -16.58
N LYS A 74 -0.32 -17.29 -15.93
CA LYS A 74 0.49 -16.06 -15.88
C LYS A 74 1.83 -16.24 -15.17
N ILE A 75 1.93 -17.16 -14.20
CA ILE A 75 3.20 -17.49 -13.56
C ILE A 75 4.14 -18.21 -14.49
N VAL A 76 3.64 -19.11 -15.33
CA VAL A 76 4.45 -19.78 -16.34
C VAL A 76 4.99 -18.75 -17.34
N GLU A 77 4.17 -17.84 -17.81
CA GLU A 77 4.59 -16.75 -18.70
C GLU A 77 5.60 -15.82 -18.01
N ALA A 78 5.36 -15.44 -16.76
CA ALA A 78 6.26 -14.58 -15.99
C ALA A 78 7.64 -15.25 -15.75
N ASN A 79 7.67 -16.55 -15.53
CA ASN A 79 8.90 -17.30 -15.42
C ASN A 79 9.76 -17.17 -16.69
N LEU A 80 9.15 -17.34 -17.85
CA LEU A 80 9.84 -17.20 -19.13
C LEU A 80 10.26 -15.76 -19.43
N LYS A 81 9.45 -14.79 -19.01
CA LYS A 81 9.66 -13.37 -19.31
C LYS A 81 10.68 -12.70 -18.41
N TYR A 82 10.69 -13.04 -17.13
CA TYR A 82 11.45 -12.28 -16.13
C TYR A 82 12.59 -13.04 -15.48
N MET A 83 12.63 -14.38 -15.57
CA MET A 83 13.68 -15.18 -14.93
C MET A 83 14.75 -15.59 -15.95
N GLU A 84 16.02 -15.34 -15.64
CA GLU A 84 17.14 -15.71 -16.50
C GLU A 84 18.22 -16.45 -15.69
N PRO A 85 18.47 -17.74 -16.01
CA PRO A 85 17.63 -18.63 -16.82
C PRO A 85 16.27 -18.88 -16.14
N ALA A 86 15.24 -19.22 -16.92
CA ALA A 86 13.93 -19.58 -16.39
C ALA A 86 14.05 -20.78 -15.42
N LEU A 87 13.15 -20.82 -14.42
CA LEU A 87 13.03 -21.98 -13.53
C LEU A 87 12.44 -23.16 -14.30
N SER A 88 12.83 -24.37 -13.91
CA SER A 88 12.28 -25.59 -14.49
C SER A 88 10.77 -25.75 -14.20
N ASN A 89 10.07 -26.50 -15.04
CA ASN A 89 8.65 -26.77 -14.85
C ASN A 89 8.36 -27.38 -13.47
N SER A 90 9.24 -28.25 -12.97
CA SER A 90 9.08 -28.86 -11.66
C SER A 90 9.15 -27.84 -10.52
N GLU A 91 10.05 -26.86 -10.61
CA GLU A 91 10.17 -25.77 -9.63
C GLU A 91 8.95 -24.85 -9.68
N VAL A 92 8.48 -24.50 -10.88
CA VAL A 92 7.26 -23.69 -11.05
C VAL A 92 6.04 -24.40 -10.46
N GLN A 93 5.86 -25.69 -10.71
CA GLN A 93 4.75 -26.48 -10.15
C GLN A 93 4.83 -26.60 -8.62
N GLN A 94 6.04 -26.73 -8.05
CA GLN A 94 6.22 -26.72 -6.60
C GLN A 94 5.88 -25.35 -6.00
N LEU A 95 6.23 -24.26 -6.71
CA LEU A 95 5.90 -22.90 -6.30
C LEU A 95 4.38 -22.68 -6.30
N ILE A 96 3.67 -23.08 -7.37
CA ILE A 96 2.21 -23.01 -7.48
C ILE A 96 1.56 -23.76 -6.32
N LYS A 97 1.98 -25.01 -6.06
CA LYS A 97 1.48 -25.79 -4.90
C LYS A 97 1.76 -25.09 -3.57
N SER A 98 2.90 -24.42 -3.44
CA SER A 98 3.26 -23.66 -2.24
C SER A 98 2.34 -22.46 -2.03
N VAL A 99 2.08 -21.66 -3.07
CA VAL A 99 1.21 -20.47 -3.01
C VAL A 99 -0.27 -20.86 -2.77
N ASN A 100 -0.66 -22.06 -3.17
CA ASN A 100 -2.02 -22.57 -2.92
C ASN A 100 -2.25 -23.03 -1.47
N ARG A 101 -1.20 -23.22 -0.67
CA ARG A 101 -1.36 -23.58 0.74
C ARG A 101 -1.89 -22.38 1.54
N LYS A 102 -2.78 -22.65 2.49
CA LYS A 102 -3.34 -21.65 3.40
C LYS A 102 -2.22 -20.95 4.17
N GLY A 103 -2.20 -19.60 4.12
CA GLY A 103 -1.19 -18.77 4.79
C GLY A 103 0.04 -18.41 3.96
N TYR A 104 0.14 -18.89 2.70
CA TYR A 104 1.20 -18.52 1.75
C TYR A 104 0.71 -17.55 0.66
N ASP A 105 -0.23 -16.71 1.02
CA ASP A 105 -0.86 -15.68 0.18
C ASP A 105 -0.30 -14.27 0.40
N LYS A 106 0.76 -14.14 1.21
CA LYS A 106 1.39 -12.86 1.55
C LYS A 106 2.76 -12.71 0.90
N TYR A 107 3.09 -11.46 0.52
CA TYR A 107 4.41 -11.12 -0.01
C TYR A 107 5.53 -11.39 0.99
N ARG A 108 6.64 -11.93 0.51
CA ARG A 108 7.88 -12.15 1.28
C ARG A 108 8.78 -10.93 1.23
N CYS A 109 8.31 -9.82 1.82
CA CYS A 109 8.99 -8.52 1.72
C CYS A 109 10.36 -8.46 2.40
N LYS A 110 10.65 -9.38 3.34
CA LYS A 110 11.92 -9.42 4.09
C LYS A 110 13.02 -10.18 3.36
N ASP A 111 12.69 -10.93 2.33
CA ASP A 111 13.61 -11.80 1.62
C ASP A 111 14.17 -11.11 0.37
N SER A 112 15.40 -11.49 -0.01
CA SER A 112 16.01 -11.05 -1.27
C SER A 112 15.24 -11.63 -2.46
N PRO A 113 15.07 -10.86 -3.56
CA PRO A 113 15.59 -9.52 -3.85
C PRO A 113 14.65 -8.39 -3.42
N ILE A 114 13.47 -8.71 -2.88
CA ILE A 114 12.40 -7.75 -2.58
C ILE A 114 12.83 -6.73 -1.54
N ASN A 115 13.50 -7.17 -0.46
CA ASN A 115 13.92 -6.34 0.66
C ASN A 115 14.82 -5.16 0.23
N ALA A 116 15.69 -5.37 -0.75
CA ALA A 116 16.65 -4.37 -1.21
C ALA A 116 15.99 -3.16 -1.91
N VAL A 117 14.79 -3.34 -2.46
CA VAL A 117 14.08 -2.31 -3.24
C VAL A 117 12.68 -2.04 -2.67
N CYS A 118 12.40 -2.52 -1.46
CA CYS A 118 11.09 -2.41 -0.84
C CYS A 118 10.75 -0.96 -0.48
N GLN A 119 9.57 -0.51 -0.91
CA GLN A 119 8.97 0.78 -0.59
C GLN A 119 7.62 0.52 0.10
N SER A 120 7.67 0.08 1.37
CA SER A 120 6.49 -0.40 2.11
C SER A 120 5.37 0.65 2.21
N GLY A 121 5.72 1.93 2.42
CA GLY A 121 4.76 3.02 2.49
C GLY A 121 3.98 3.18 1.18
N LEU A 122 4.69 3.24 0.04
CA LEU A 122 4.06 3.34 -1.27
C LEU A 122 3.32 2.03 -1.64
N CYS A 123 3.83 0.87 -1.23
CA CYS A 123 3.21 -0.42 -1.49
C CYS A 123 1.82 -0.55 -0.84
N ARG A 124 1.62 0.02 0.35
CA ARG A 124 0.33 0.03 1.05
C ARG A 124 -0.75 0.84 0.31
N THR A 125 -0.37 1.81 -0.50
CA THR A 125 -1.32 2.61 -1.30
C THR A 125 -1.70 1.94 -2.63
N LYS A 126 -1.04 0.84 -2.99
CA LYS A 126 -1.31 0.13 -4.23
C LYS A 126 -2.43 -0.90 -4.04
N ARG A 127 -3.29 -1.02 -5.05
CA ARG A 127 -4.45 -1.92 -5.04
C ARG A 127 -4.10 -3.37 -4.66
N PHE A 128 -3.00 -3.90 -5.20
CA PHE A 128 -2.51 -5.25 -4.95
C PHE A 128 -1.18 -5.21 -4.18
N GLY A 129 -1.02 -4.22 -3.30
CA GLY A 129 0.14 -4.08 -2.45
C GLY A 129 0.09 -4.94 -1.19
N VAL A 130 0.97 -4.66 -0.25
CA VAL A 130 1.11 -5.43 1.00
C VAL A 130 -0.12 -5.35 1.91
N GLY A 131 -1.00 -4.36 1.70
CA GLY A 131 -2.27 -4.20 2.43
C GLY A 131 -3.48 -4.83 1.73
N PHE A 132 -3.29 -5.57 0.62
CA PHE A 132 -4.41 -6.18 -0.09
C PHE A 132 -5.22 -7.12 0.80
N GLY A 133 -6.53 -6.90 0.84
CA GLY A 133 -7.45 -7.67 1.68
C GLY A 133 -7.37 -7.36 3.19
N GLU A 134 -6.48 -6.46 3.61
CA GLU A 134 -6.55 -5.85 4.92
C GLU A 134 -7.53 -4.66 4.82
N GLU A 135 -8.46 -4.60 5.76
CA GLU A 135 -9.32 -3.42 5.88
C GLU A 135 -8.40 -2.20 6.13
N GLU A 136 -8.43 -1.23 5.22
CA GLU A 136 -7.62 -0.02 5.37
C GLU A 136 -8.11 0.73 6.60
N MET A 137 -7.23 0.85 7.61
CA MET A 137 -7.49 1.75 8.71
C MET A 137 -7.46 3.19 8.20
N PRO A 138 -8.46 3.99 8.50
CA PRO A 138 -8.49 5.39 8.09
C PRO A 138 -7.30 6.16 8.65
N MET A 139 -6.88 7.20 7.95
CA MET A 139 -5.82 8.08 8.42
C MET A 139 -6.34 8.88 9.63
N LEU A 140 -5.76 8.61 10.80
CA LEU A 140 -6.05 9.37 12.01
C LEU A 140 -5.16 10.60 12.06
N GLY A 141 -5.77 11.76 12.13
CA GLY A 141 -5.11 13.06 12.24
C GLY A 141 -5.02 13.55 13.69
N SER A 142 -5.22 14.84 13.89
CA SER A 142 -5.08 15.48 15.20
C SER A 142 -6.24 15.16 16.13
N LEU A 143 -5.93 14.75 17.37
CA LEU A 143 -6.89 14.69 18.46
C LEU A 143 -6.86 15.99 19.25
N THR A 144 -7.99 16.68 19.28
CA THR A 144 -8.15 17.97 19.98
C THR A 144 -9.14 17.82 21.12
N LYS A 145 -8.76 18.32 22.32
CA LYS A 145 -9.66 18.41 23.48
C LYS A 145 -10.00 19.87 23.76
N TYR A 146 -11.26 20.19 23.79
CA TYR A 146 -11.73 21.48 24.31
C TYR A 146 -12.05 21.35 25.81
N ALA A 147 -11.60 22.34 26.60
CA ALA A 147 -11.79 22.37 28.04
C ALA A 147 -13.19 22.90 28.42
N SER A 148 -14.22 22.46 27.72
CA SER A 148 -15.63 22.71 28.03
C SER A 148 -16.10 21.84 29.22
N LYS A 149 -17.29 22.11 29.78
CA LYS A 149 -17.91 21.28 30.81
C LYS A 149 -19.24 20.75 30.29
N PRO A 150 -19.37 19.49 29.89
CA PRO A 150 -18.33 18.44 29.83
C PRO A 150 -17.26 18.67 28.71
N PRO A 151 -16.09 18.06 28.83
CA PRO A 151 -15.03 18.21 27.80
C PRO A 151 -15.46 17.61 26.47
N GLU A 152 -15.16 18.30 25.38
CA GLU A 152 -15.44 17.85 24.02
C GLU A 152 -14.16 17.42 23.34
N TRP A 153 -14.24 16.32 22.62
CA TRP A 153 -13.12 15.76 21.88
C TRP A 153 -13.41 15.74 20.39
N PHE A 154 -12.42 16.08 19.59
CA PHE A 154 -12.51 16.03 18.15
C PHE A 154 -11.30 15.29 17.59
N LEU A 155 -11.53 14.36 16.66
CA LEU A 155 -10.50 13.64 15.96
C LEU A 155 -10.70 13.82 14.46
N ASP A 156 -9.63 14.12 13.76
CA ASP A 156 -9.65 14.14 12.30
C ASP A 156 -9.44 12.71 11.77
N VAL A 157 -10.41 12.21 11.01
CA VAL A 157 -10.41 10.86 10.40
C VAL A 157 -10.61 11.03 8.90
N ASP A 158 -9.63 10.64 8.08
CA ASP A 158 -9.64 10.85 6.62
C ASP A 158 -10.04 12.29 6.23
N LYS A 159 -9.44 13.28 6.90
CA LYS A 159 -9.72 14.71 6.72
C LYS A 159 -11.15 15.16 7.13
N LYS A 160 -11.95 14.30 7.74
CA LYS A 160 -13.24 14.62 8.30
C LYS A 160 -13.13 14.75 9.82
N ARG A 161 -13.71 15.79 10.39
CA ARG A 161 -13.68 16.05 11.83
C ARG A 161 -14.83 15.37 12.52
N ILE A 162 -14.51 14.44 13.43
CA ILE A 162 -15.46 13.62 14.18
C ILE A 162 -15.47 14.10 15.63
N GLN A 163 -16.64 14.44 16.16
CA GLN A 163 -16.82 14.72 17.58
C GLN A 163 -16.94 13.40 18.35
N LEU A 164 -16.18 13.26 19.43
CA LEU A 164 -16.12 12.04 20.22
C LEU A 164 -16.46 12.31 21.69
N LYS A 165 -17.18 11.37 22.29
CA LYS A 165 -17.30 11.28 23.73
C LYS A 165 -16.11 10.51 24.30
N SER A 166 -15.78 10.74 25.59
CA SER A 166 -14.65 10.07 26.24
C SER A 166 -14.70 8.54 26.12
N GLU A 167 -15.89 7.94 26.24
CA GLU A 167 -16.10 6.49 26.09
C GLU A 167 -15.77 5.96 24.69
N GLN A 168 -15.99 6.77 23.65
CA GLN A 168 -15.69 6.40 22.24
C GLN A 168 -14.19 6.37 21.96
N LEU A 169 -13.38 7.08 22.73
CA LEU A 169 -11.92 7.01 22.65
C LEU A 169 -11.36 5.67 23.20
N TYR A 170 -12.08 5.02 24.11
CA TYR A 170 -11.66 3.77 24.74
C TYR A 170 -12.26 2.54 24.10
N SER A 171 -13.32 2.67 23.29
CA SER A 171 -14.00 1.57 22.63
C SER A 171 -13.90 1.69 21.12
N PRO A 172 -13.15 0.81 20.44
CA PRO A 172 -13.04 0.82 18.98
C PRO A 172 -14.38 0.63 18.28
N GLN A 173 -15.32 -0.11 18.88
CA GLN A 173 -16.67 -0.31 18.33
C GLN A 173 -17.48 1.00 18.36
N LEU A 174 -17.47 1.70 19.51
CA LEU A 174 -18.17 2.98 19.65
C LEU A 174 -17.53 4.08 18.78
N PHE A 175 -16.22 4.03 18.61
CA PHE A 175 -15.51 4.91 17.67
C PHE A 175 -15.92 4.66 16.22
N ALA A 176 -15.96 3.39 15.78
CA ALA A 176 -16.39 3.05 14.43
C ALA A 176 -17.83 3.49 14.16
N LEU A 177 -18.73 3.34 15.13
CA LEU A 177 -20.11 3.86 15.05
C LEU A 177 -20.13 5.38 14.92
N ALA A 178 -19.36 6.12 15.71
CA ALA A 178 -19.30 7.58 15.62
C ALA A 178 -18.80 8.06 14.25
N CYS A 179 -17.81 7.36 13.65
CA CYS A 179 -17.33 7.64 12.30
C CYS A 179 -18.40 7.38 11.23
N LEU A 180 -19.16 6.30 11.38
CA LEU A 180 -20.25 5.97 10.48
C LEU A 180 -21.37 7.02 10.57
N ASP A 181 -21.83 7.32 11.77
CA ASP A 181 -22.95 8.21 12.01
C ASP A 181 -22.68 9.67 11.59
N GLN A 182 -21.48 10.18 11.86
CA GLN A 182 -21.16 11.59 11.62
C GLN A 182 -20.56 11.86 10.23
N ALA A 183 -19.86 10.90 9.65
CA ALA A 183 -19.09 11.12 8.44
C ALA A 183 -19.36 10.08 7.32
N ASN A 184 -20.23 9.12 7.57
CA ASN A 184 -20.48 7.99 6.69
C ASN A 184 -19.17 7.26 6.31
N LEU A 185 -18.28 7.10 7.31
CA LEU A 185 -17.01 6.40 7.18
C LEU A 185 -17.13 5.02 7.83
N VAL A 186 -16.93 3.97 7.04
CA VAL A 186 -16.83 2.61 7.54
C VAL A 186 -15.39 2.39 8.02
N VAL A 187 -15.22 2.27 9.34
CA VAL A 187 -13.92 2.09 9.97
C VAL A 187 -13.83 0.65 10.47
N PRO A 188 -12.79 -0.10 10.09
CA PRO A 188 -12.56 -1.43 10.62
C PRO A 188 -12.37 -1.36 12.14
N VAL A 189 -12.95 -2.33 12.85
CA VAL A 189 -12.79 -2.41 14.30
C VAL A 189 -11.47 -3.11 14.64
N PRO A 190 -10.43 -2.39 15.06
CA PRO A 190 -9.14 -2.99 15.37
C PRO A 190 -9.24 -3.90 16.62
N LYS A 191 -8.34 -4.86 16.70
CA LYS A 191 -8.23 -5.68 17.90
C LYS A 191 -7.90 -4.79 19.11
N PRO A 192 -8.41 -5.09 20.32
CA PRO A 192 -8.20 -4.25 21.51
C PRO A 192 -6.74 -3.94 21.83
N LYS A 193 -5.82 -4.84 21.48
CA LYS A 193 -4.39 -4.65 21.66
C LYS A 193 -3.84 -3.55 20.76
N ASP A 194 -4.29 -3.52 19.50
CA ASP A 194 -3.81 -2.57 18.49
C ASP A 194 -4.40 -1.18 18.74
N TRP A 195 -5.66 -1.12 19.22
CA TRP A 195 -6.32 0.13 19.62
C TRP A 195 -5.56 0.89 20.70
N LYS A 196 -5.13 0.19 21.75
CA LYS A 196 -4.35 0.79 22.84
C LYS A 196 -3.01 1.38 22.39
N GLN A 197 -2.37 0.79 21.38
CA GLN A 197 -1.12 1.30 20.84
C GLN A 197 -1.28 2.61 20.07
N HIS A 198 -2.43 2.87 19.48
CA HIS A 198 -2.68 4.07 18.68
C HIS A 198 -3.10 5.29 19.51
N PHE A 199 -3.82 5.09 20.62
CA PHE A 199 -4.43 6.19 21.37
C PHE A 199 -3.86 6.41 22.78
N LEU A 200 -3.07 5.50 23.31
CA LEU A 200 -2.58 5.57 24.71
C LEU A 200 -1.05 5.71 24.79
N LYS A 201 -0.40 6.10 23.72
CA LYS A 201 0.97 6.63 23.72
C LYS A 201 0.87 8.16 23.73
#